data_6abb4c533d94d296a05baba95f745961
#
_entry.id   6abb4c533d94d296a05baba95f745961
#
_cell.length_a   1.000
_cell.length_b   1.000
_cell.length_c   1.000
_cell.angle_alpha   90.00
_cell.angle_beta   90.00
_cell.angle_gamma   90.00
#
_symmetry.space_group_name_H-M   'P 1'
#
loop_
_entity.id
_entity.type
_entity.pdbx_description
1 polymer ?
#
loop_
_entity_poly.entity_id
_entity_poly.type
_entity_poly.pdbx_seq_one_letter_code
_entity_poly.pdbx_strand_id
1 'polypeptide(L)'
;MGYSVSFLGVPLHCSRSAGRLSLAVCAVYPSWWGKNTCEPGSEGHMDTHNNDVQVHFVVRVPAGVGFTARTVNGSVTALGLTGPTYAHTVNGSVDVSTSGMAEAQTVNGSIRAELGASSWNDPIDFRTVNGRIELSVPSNLNADLEASTVNGTIESDLPVTVHGDIGRRHLRGKINKGGSPLRLETVNGGIKITTGT
;
A
#
# COMPACT_ATOMS: atom_id res chain seq x y z
N MET A 1 -21.47 11.89 -15.82
CA MET A 1 -22.23 11.30 -14.71
C MET A 1 -21.48 11.65 -13.43
N GLY A 2 -22.05 12.55 -12.62
CA GLY A 2 -21.43 13.00 -11.39
C GLY A 2 -21.68 11.98 -10.28
N TYR A 3 -20.63 11.53 -9.63
CA TYR A 3 -20.75 10.71 -8.43
C TYR A 3 -20.80 11.64 -7.22
N SER A 4 -21.93 11.66 -6.52
CA SER A 4 -22.07 12.36 -5.23
C SER A 4 -21.75 11.37 -4.13
N VAL A 5 -20.71 11.64 -3.37
CA VAL A 5 -20.40 10.92 -2.13
C VAL A 5 -20.72 11.88 -0.99
N SER A 6 -21.82 11.62 -0.27
CA SER A 6 -22.21 12.42 0.89
C SER A 6 -21.65 11.77 2.15
N PHE A 7 -20.77 12.48 2.85
CA PHE A 7 -20.35 12.14 4.20
C PHE A 7 -20.89 13.20 5.17
N LEU A 8 -21.59 12.79 6.20
CA LEU A 8 -22.02 13.66 7.29
C LEU A 8 -20.81 14.08 8.12
N GLY A 9 -20.46 15.37 8.04
CA GLY A 9 -19.48 16.00 8.93
C GLY A 9 -18.01 15.92 8.52
N VAL A 10 -17.67 15.39 7.35
CA VAL A 10 -16.29 15.33 6.85
C VAL A 10 -16.13 16.28 5.66
N PRO A 11 -15.19 17.23 5.68
CA PRO A 11 -14.97 18.11 4.53
C PRO A 11 -14.47 17.30 3.34
N LEU A 12 -15.16 17.43 2.23
CA LEU A 12 -14.79 16.84 0.95
C LEU A 12 -14.06 17.90 0.12
N HIS A 13 -12.77 17.70 -0.13
CA HIS A 13 -12.01 18.59 -1.00
C HIS A 13 -11.82 17.95 -2.37
N CYS A 14 -12.37 18.60 -3.39
CA CYS A 14 -12.17 18.23 -4.79
C CYS A 14 -11.27 19.26 -5.46
N SER A 15 -10.15 18.85 -6.00
CA SER A 15 -9.27 19.72 -6.76
C SER A 15 -9.07 19.19 -8.19
N ARG A 16 -8.91 20.12 -9.12
CA ARG A 16 -8.61 19.81 -10.51
C ARG A 16 -7.24 20.38 -10.85
N SER A 17 -6.25 19.52 -11.04
CA SER A 17 -4.91 19.92 -11.46
C SER A 17 -4.56 19.23 -12.77
N ALA A 18 -4.08 20.00 -13.75
CA ALA A 18 -3.57 19.55 -15.05
C ALA A 18 -4.48 18.52 -15.78
N GLY A 19 -5.80 18.74 -15.74
CA GLY A 19 -6.77 17.87 -16.44
C GLY A 19 -7.11 16.56 -15.71
N ARG A 20 -6.49 16.27 -14.57
CA ARG A 20 -6.84 15.15 -13.70
C ARG A 20 -7.75 15.61 -12.57
N LEU A 21 -8.84 14.89 -12.36
CA LEU A 21 -9.71 15.09 -11.22
C LEU A 21 -9.16 14.27 -10.05
N SER A 22 -8.80 14.93 -8.97
CA SER A 22 -8.42 14.28 -7.70
C SER A 22 -9.44 14.63 -6.62
N LEU A 23 -9.83 13.63 -5.84
CA LEU A 23 -10.73 13.77 -4.71
C LEU A 23 -9.97 13.36 -3.45
N ALA A 24 -9.88 14.25 -2.47
CA ALA A 24 -9.38 13.95 -1.15
C ALA A 24 -10.52 13.85 -0.15
N VAL A 25 -10.49 12.81 0.68
CA VAL A 25 -11.44 12.58 1.76
C VAL A 25 -10.65 12.45 3.05
N CYS A 26 -10.90 13.35 4.01
CA CYS A 26 -10.16 13.37 5.27
C CYS A 26 -11.09 13.60 6.45
N ALA A 27 -10.73 13.07 7.61
CA ALA A 27 -11.28 13.52 8.87
C ALA A 27 -10.47 14.71 9.38
N VAL A 28 -11.07 15.88 9.47
CA VAL A 28 -10.43 17.08 10.01
C VAL A 28 -11.04 17.40 11.36
N TYR A 29 -10.19 17.32 12.39
CA TYR A 29 -10.61 17.56 13.78
C TYR A 29 -10.34 19.02 14.18
N PRO A 30 -11.14 19.62 15.07
CA PRO A 30 -10.83 20.92 15.65
C PRO A 30 -9.49 20.90 16.37
N SER A 31 -8.66 21.92 16.16
CA SER A 31 -7.43 22.12 16.93
C SER A 31 -7.45 23.49 17.59
N TRP A 32 -6.94 23.55 18.81
CA TRP A 32 -6.85 24.80 19.61
C TRP A 32 -5.61 25.62 19.26
N TRP A 33 -4.59 24.98 18.66
CA TRP A 33 -3.25 25.56 18.47
C TRP A 33 -2.83 25.70 17.02
N GLY A 34 -3.67 25.32 16.07
CA GLY A 34 -3.34 25.40 14.65
C GLY A 34 -4.53 25.05 13.77
N LYS A 35 -4.36 25.20 12.47
CA LYS A 35 -5.35 24.75 11.49
C LYS A 35 -4.99 23.34 11.02
N ASN A 36 -5.85 22.39 11.32
CA ASN A 36 -5.80 21.10 10.65
C ASN A 36 -6.21 21.27 9.18
N THR A 37 -5.43 20.74 8.27
CA THR A 37 -5.65 20.91 6.84
C THR A 37 -5.69 19.57 6.12
N CYS A 38 -6.53 19.50 5.10
CA CYS A 38 -6.61 18.39 4.19
C CYS A 38 -6.79 18.93 2.78
N GLU A 39 -5.73 18.88 2.00
CA GLU A 39 -5.74 19.35 0.62
C GLU A 39 -5.31 18.23 -0.32
N PRO A 40 -5.93 18.07 -1.49
CA PRO A 40 -5.50 17.09 -2.47
C PRO A 40 -4.04 17.32 -2.90
N GLY A 41 -3.22 16.26 -2.83
CA GLY A 41 -1.82 16.32 -3.21
C GLY A 41 -0.86 16.84 -2.14
N SER A 42 -1.36 17.20 -0.94
CA SER A 42 -0.54 17.54 0.23
C SER A 42 -0.58 16.41 1.26
N GLU A 43 0.41 16.40 2.16
CA GLU A 43 0.43 15.44 3.27
C GLU A 43 -0.60 15.75 4.36
N GLY A 44 -1.22 16.93 4.29
CA GLY A 44 -2.11 17.42 5.34
C GLY A 44 -1.37 17.68 6.65
N HIS A 45 -1.95 18.49 7.50
CA HIS A 45 -1.48 18.68 8.86
C HIS A 45 -2.60 18.37 9.84
N MET A 46 -2.32 17.49 10.80
CA MET A 46 -3.30 17.07 11.78
C MET A 46 -2.67 17.08 13.16
N ASP A 47 -3.12 17.99 14.01
CA ASP A 47 -2.76 18.05 15.43
C ASP A 47 -4.02 17.84 16.27
N THR A 48 -4.02 16.79 17.09
CA THR A 48 -5.16 16.44 17.94
C THR A 48 -4.69 16.12 19.35
N HIS A 49 -5.25 16.81 20.34
CA HIS A 49 -5.06 16.53 21.76
C HIS A 49 -6.36 15.96 22.35
N ASN A 50 -6.25 14.89 23.14
CA ASN A 50 -7.35 14.28 23.89
C ASN A 50 -8.59 13.98 23.03
N ASN A 51 -8.37 13.36 21.87
CA ASN A 51 -9.43 13.00 20.96
C ASN A 51 -9.56 11.47 20.91
N ASP A 52 -10.72 10.96 21.30
CA ASP A 52 -11.10 9.55 21.27
C ASP A 52 -12.02 9.17 20.09
N VAL A 53 -12.21 10.11 19.17
CA VAL A 53 -13.05 9.88 17.98
C VAL A 53 -12.37 8.94 17.00
N GLN A 54 -13.05 7.88 16.63
CA GLN A 54 -12.66 6.98 15.54
C GLN A 54 -13.53 7.25 14.32
N VAL A 55 -12.89 7.37 13.16
CA VAL A 55 -13.57 7.55 11.87
C VAL A 55 -13.26 6.38 10.96
N HIS A 56 -14.31 5.72 10.51
CA HIS A 56 -14.21 4.65 9.51
C HIS A 56 -14.64 5.18 8.15
N PHE A 57 -13.75 5.06 7.17
CA PHE A 57 -14.05 5.41 5.79
C PHE A 57 -14.35 4.15 4.97
N VAL A 58 -15.43 4.20 4.22
CA VAL A 58 -15.73 3.23 3.17
C VAL A 58 -15.79 3.98 1.85
N VAL A 59 -14.82 3.73 0.98
CA VAL A 59 -14.67 4.42 -0.30
C VAL A 59 -14.83 3.41 -1.44
N ARG A 60 -15.72 3.71 -2.39
CA ARG A 60 -15.85 2.95 -3.62
C ARG A 60 -15.06 3.64 -4.73
N VAL A 61 -14.02 2.96 -5.20
CA VAL A 61 -13.13 3.49 -6.22
C VAL A 61 -13.55 2.94 -7.59
N PRO A 62 -13.82 3.79 -8.59
CA PRO A 62 -14.11 3.31 -9.94
C PRO A 62 -12.92 2.59 -10.56
N ALA A 63 -13.19 1.70 -11.51
CA ALA A 63 -12.16 0.97 -12.22
C ALA A 63 -11.14 1.90 -12.90
N GLY A 64 -9.85 1.57 -12.79
CA GLY A 64 -8.75 2.32 -13.38
C GLY A 64 -8.37 3.61 -12.67
N VAL A 65 -9.10 3.99 -11.61
CA VAL A 65 -8.78 5.18 -10.81
C VAL A 65 -7.72 4.84 -9.77
N GLY A 66 -6.68 5.69 -9.68
CA GLY A 66 -5.65 5.55 -8.64
C GLY A 66 -6.21 5.83 -7.25
N PHE A 67 -5.77 5.06 -6.27
CA PHE A 67 -6.19 5.18 -4.88
C PHE A 67 -4.98 5.38 -3.97
N THR A 68 -5.05 6.36 -3.09
CA THR A 68 -4.04 6.60 -2.06
C THR A 68 -4.72 6.68 -0.70
N ALA A 69 -4.30 5.85 0.23
CA ALA A 69 -4.73 5.89 1.62
C ALA A 69 -3.55 6.18 2.54
N ARG A 70 -3.74 7.10 3.48
CA ARG A 70 -2.75 7.43 4.52
C ARG A 70 -3.42 7.55 5.86
N THR A 71 -2.86 6.89 6.87
CA THR A 71 -3.32 6.99 8.25
C THR A 71 -2.14 6.85 9.21
N VAL A 72 -2.30 7.30 10.44
CA VAL A 72 -1.31 7.07 11.50
C VAL A 72 -1.74 5.89 12.37
N ASN A 73 -2.98 5.91 12.84
CA ASN A 73 -3.53 4.87 13.69
C ASN A 73 -4.75 4.26 13.02
N GLY A 74 -4.57 3.15 12.34
CA GLY A 74 -5.64 2.45 11.66
C GLY A 74 -5.12 1.54 10.56
N SER A 75 -5.88 0.53 10.23
CA SER A 75 -5.57 -0.38 9.12
C SER A 75 -6.16 0.15 7.82
N VAL A 76 -5.50 -0.18 6.72
CA VAL A 76 -5.96 0.12 5.37
C VAL A 76 -6.33 -1.18 4.68
N THR A 77 -7.56 -1.27 4.21
CA THR A 77 -8.06 -2.40 3.42
C THR A 77 -8.52 -1.88 2.06
N ALA A 78 -7.83 -2.28 1.00
CA ALA A 78 -8.05 -1.81 -0.37
C ALA A 78 -8.14 -3.00 -1.32
N LEU A 79 -9.34 -3.54 -1.51
CA LEU A 79 -9.57 -4.80 -2.21
C LEU A 79 -10.25 -4.63 -3.57
N GLY A 80 -9.85 -5.47 -4.53
CA GLY A 80 -10.46 -5.54 -5.85
C GLY A 80 -10.24 -4.30 -6.71
N LEU A 81 -9.19 -3.52 -6.45
CA LEU A 81 -8.85 -2.35 -7.24
C LEU A 81 -8.22 -2.74 -8.59
N THR A 82 -8.32 -1.83 -9.56
CA THR A 82 -7.71 -2.04 -10.89
C THR A 82 -6.76 -0.91 -11.28
N GLY A 83 -6.73 0.17 -10.50
CA GLY A 83 -5.80 1.29 -10.67
C GLY A 83 -4.60 1.20 -9.73
N PRO A 84 -3.61 2.10 -9.90
CA PRO A 84 -2.49 2.21 -8.98
C PRO A 84 -2.97 2.44 -7.54
N THR A 85 -2.41 1.69 -6.59
CA THR A 85 -2.84 1.72 -5.19
C THR A 85 -1.65 1.97 -4.28
N TYR A 86 -1.75 3.01 -3.44
CA TYR A 86 -0.73 3.40 -2.48
C TYR A 86 -1.34 3.42 -1.08
N ALA A 87 -0.81 2.63 -0.16
CA ALA A 87 -1.32 2.50 1.18
C ALA A 87 -0.22 2.70 2.23
N HIS A 88 -0.37 3.72 3.07
CA HIS A 88 0.60 4.04 4.10
C HIS A 88 -0.08 4.14 5.46
N THR A 89 0.48 3.47 6.46
CA THR A 89 0.07 3.61 7.86
C THR A 89 1.28 3.61 8.78
N VAL A 90 1.13 4.05 10.00
CA VAL A 90 2.17 3.88 11.02
C VAL A 90 1.81 2.73 11.94
N ASN A 91 0.62 2.74 12.50
CA ASN A 91 0.13 1.70 13.42
C ASN A 91 -1.12 1.06 12.86
N GLY A 92 -0.95 -0.01 12.12
CA GLY A 92 -2.02 -0.78 11.51
C GLY A 92 -1.51 -1.67 10.40
N SER A 93 -2.30 -2.64 10.04
CA SER A 93 -2.00 -3.53 8.92
C SER A 93 -2.52 -2.96 7.61
N VAL A 94 -1.89 -3.37 6.52
CA VAL A 94 -2.30 -3.03 5.16
C VAL A 94 -2.70 -4.31 4.44
N ASP A 95 -3.91 -4.30 3.87
CA ASP A 95 -4.43 -5.39 3.05
C ASP A 95 -4.83 -4.83 1.68
N VAL A 96 -4.13 -5.24 0.64
CA VAL A 96 -4.29 -4.71 -0.72
C VAL A 96 -4.49 -5.83 -1.72
N SER A 97 -5.54 -5.73 -2.53
CA SER A 97 -5.75 -6.58 -3.72
C SER A 97 -5.99 -5.70 -4.94
N THR A 98 -5.14 -5.82 -5.95
CA THR A 98 -5.25 -5.02 -7.18
C THR A 98 -4.70 -5.75 -8.40
N SER A 99 -5.34 -5.52 -9.55
CA SER A 99 -4.78 -5.90 -10.85
C SER A 99 -3.85 -4.83 -11.43
N GLY A 100 -3.71 -3.69 -10.77
CA GLY A 100 -2.76 -2.64 -11.11
C GLY A 100 -1.46 -2.73 -10.31
N MET A 101 -0.76 -1.61 -10.21
CA MET A 101 0.42 -1.45 -9.38
C MET A 101 0.00 -1.24 -7.91
N ALA A 102 0.79 -1.75 -6.97
CA ALA A 102 0.57 -1.50 -5.55
C ALA A 102 1.87 -1.13 -4.83
N GLU A 103 1.76 -0.21 -3.88
CA GLU A 103 2.79 0.11 -2.91
C GLU A 103 2.15 0.14 -1.53
N ALA A 104 2.79 -0.50 -0.54
CA ALA A 104 2.29 -0.47 0.81
C ALA A 104 3.43 -0.32 1.82
N GLN A 105 3.22 0.58 2.78
CA GLN A 105 4.18 0.84 3.84
C GLN A 105 3.49 0.92 5.19
N THR A 106 4.10 0.31 6.20
CA THR A 106 3.68 0.44 7.60
C THR A 106 4.89 0.42 8.53
N VAL A 107 4.74 0.90 9.74
CA VAL A 107 5.78 0.75 10.76
C VAL A 107 5.44 -0.42 11.69
N ASN A 108 4.25 -0.42 12.23
CA ASN A 108 3.78 -1.44 13.17
C ASN A 108 2.54 -2.13 12.62
N GLY A 109 2.74 -3.16 11.82
CA GLY A 109 1.68 -3.93 11.21
C GLY A 109 2.19 -4.83 10.10
N SER A 110 1.38 -5.76 9.70
CA SER A 110 1.69 -6.66 8.60
C SER A 110 1.11 -6.13 7.29
N ILE A 111 1.75 -6.49 6.19
CA ILE A 111 1.28 -6.20 4.85
C ILE A 111 0.84 -7.51 4.21
N ARG A 112 -0.40 -7.56 3.73
CA ARG A 112 -0.89 -8.59 2.84
C ARG A 112 -1.21 -7.96 1.51
N ALA A 113 -0.60 -8.45 0.44
CA ALA A 113 -0.83 -7.92 -0.89
C ALA A 113 -1.13 -9.06 -1.87
N GLU A 114 -2.11 -8.84 -2.73
CA GLU A 114 -2.47 -9.71 -3.83
C GLU A 114 -2.37 -8.90 -5.12
N LEU A 115 -1.45 -9.29 -6.01
CA LEU A 115 -1.25 -8.66 -7.30
C LEU A 115 -1.82 -9.53 -8.40
N GLY A 116 -2.76 -8.99 -9.17
CA GLY A 116 -3.34 -9.69 -10.32
C GLY A 116 -2.59 -9.46 -11.62
N ALA A 117 -1.69 -8.47 -11.68
CA ALA A 117 -0.92 -8.19 -12.89
C ALA A 117 0.32 -9.08 -13.00
N SER A 118 0.60 -9.58 -14.20
CA SER A 118 1.80 -10.36 -14.51
C SER A 118 3.03 -9.51 -14.84
N SER A 119 2.86 -8.21 -15.01
CA SER A 119 3.94 -7.25 -15.25
C SER A 119 3.46 -5.83 -14.98
N TRP A 120 4.38 -4.93 -14.70
CA TRP A 120 4.17 -3.49 -14.52
C TRP A 120 5.39 -2.71 -15.00
N ASN A 121 5.27 -1.39 -15.13
CA ASN A 121 6.37 -0.55 -15.65
C ASN A 121 7.20 0.11 -14.55
N ASP A 122 6.57 0.44 -13.42
CA ASP A 122 7.22 1.14 -12.31
C ASP A 122 7.61 0.15 -11.20
N PRO A 123 8.62 0.45 -10.37
CA PRO A 123 8.96 -0.38 -9.22
C PRO A 123 7.79 -0.54 -8.25
N ILE A 124 7.61 -1.75 -7.73
CA ILE A 124 6.68 -2.05 -6.64
C ILE A 124 7.46 -2.23 -5.35
N ASP A 125 6.99 -1.61 -4.27
CA ASP A 125 7.67 -1.57 -2.98
C ASP A 125 6.70 -1.87 -1.83
N PHE A 126 7.05 -2.88 -1.02
CA PHE A 126 6.34 -3.23 0.20
C PHE A 126 7.28 -3.19 1.37
N ARG A 127 7.03 -2.30 2.34
CA ARG A 127 7.90 -2.09 3.50
C ARG A 127 7.15 -2.11 4.81
N THR A 128 7.71 -2.83 5.78
CA THR A 128 7.29 -2.74 7.17
C THR A 128 8.49 -2.75 8.11
N VAL A 129 8.35 -2.21 9.31
CA VAL A 129 9.39 -2.34 10.32
C VAL A 129 9.09 -3.51 11.24
N ASN A 130 7.89 -3.54 11.80
CA ASN A 130 7.46 -4.58 12.74
C ASN A 130 6.23 -5.30 12.20
N GLY A 131 6.45 -6.32 11.40
CA GLY A 131 5.39 -7.12 10.81
C GLY A 131 5.90 -8.04 9.71
N ARG A 132 5.03 -8.92 9.26
CA ARG A 132 5.32 -9.79 8.12
C ARG A 132 4.81 -9.17 6.82
N ILE A 133 5.40 -9.60 5.71
CA ILE A 133 4.89 -9.31 4.37
C ILE A 133 4.44 -10.64 3.76
N GLU A 134 3.18 -10.71 3.40
CA GLU A 134 2.58 -11.83 2.67
C GLU A 134 2.17 -11.32 1.28
N LEU A 135 2.83 -11.81 0.26
CA LEU A 135 2.59 -11.41 -1.13
C LEU A 135 2.08 -12.60 -1.94
N SER A 136 0.93 -12.45 -2.55
CA SER A 136 0.35 -13.39 -3.52
C SER A 136 0.45 -12.80 -4.92
N VAL A 137 1.01 -13.55 -5.86
CA VAL A 137 1.21 -13.09 -7.25
C VAL A 137 0.85 -14.19 -8.24
N PRO A 138 0.47 -13.84 -9.47
CA PRO A 138 0.18 -14.83 -10.48
C PRO A 138 1.43 -15.63 -10.88
N SER A 139 1.26 -16.91 -11.22
CA SER A 139 2.34 -17.83 -11.59
C SER A 139 3.15 -17.37 -12.81
N ASN A 140 2.56 -16.55 -13.68
CA ASN A 140 3.19 -15.99 -14.87
C ASN A 140 3.84 -14.61 -14.64
N LEU A 141 4.00 -14.20 -13.38
CA LEU A 141 4.68 -12.95 -13.04
C LEU A 141 6.10 -12.91 -13.57
N ASN A 142 6.48 -11.78 -14.18
CA ASN A 142 7.85 -11.47 -14.56
C ASN A 142 8.34 -10.26 -13.77
N ALA A 143 9.31 -10.46 -12.88
CA ALA A 143 9.83 -9.40 -12.02
C ALA A 143 11.27 -9.68 -11.59
N ASP A 144 12.00 -8.62 -11.28
CA ASP A 144 13.29 -8.70 -10.59
C ASP A 144 13.02 -8.54 -9.09
N LEU A 145 13.12 -9.65 -8.36
CA LEU A 145 12.82 -9.72 -6.93
C LEU A 145 14.02 -9.30 -6.09
N GLU A 146 13.76 -8.43 -5.14
CA GLU A 146 14.68 -8.11 -4.05
C GLU A 146 13.89 -8.15 -2.73
N ALA A 147 14.16 -9.17 -1.90
CA ALA A 147 13.52 -9.33 -0.62
C ALA A 147 14.57 -9.36 0.49
N SER A 148 14.34 -8.59 1.56
CA SER A 148 15.24 -8.51 2.69
C SER A 148 14.53 -8.43 4.04
N THR A 149 15.13 -9.07 5.06
CA THR A 149 14.70 -8.97 6.44
C THR A 149 15.90 -8.93 7.36
N VAL A 150 15.80 -8.26 8.50
CA VAL A 150 16.87 -8.27 9.52
C VAL A 150 16.64 -9.42 10.50
N ASN A 151 15.43 -9.53 11.03
CA ASN A 151 15.04 -10.53 12.02
C ASN A 151 13.84 -11.33 11.52
N GLY A 152 14.11 -12.32 10.66
CA GLY A 152 13.07 -13.15 10.08
C GLY A 152 13.58 -14.14 9.05
N THR A 153 12.68 -14.70 8.29
CA THR A 153 12.95 -15.62 7.18
C THR A 153 12.20 -15.19 5.93
N ILE A 154 12.77 -15.52 4.77
CA ILE A 154 12.15 -15.31 3.48
C ILE A 154 11.79 -16.67 2.90
N GLU A 155 10.53 -16.84 2.54
CA GLU A 155 9.97 -18.04 1.93
C GLU A 155 9.32 -17.67 0.59
N SER A 156 9.60 -18.44 -0.45
CA SER A 156 9.00 -18.23 -1.77
C SER A 156 8.61 -19.57 -2.38
N ASP A 157 7.35 -19.67 -2.78
CA ASP A 157 6.82 -20.82 -3.53
C ASP A 157 7.06 -20.65 -5.05
N LEU A 158 7.56 -19.48 -5.48
CA LEU A 158 7.85 -19.20 -6.88
C LEU A 158 9.22 -19.74 -7.28
N PRO A 159 9.37 -20.21 -8.55
CA PRO A 159 10.67 -20.52 -9.09
C PRO A 159 11.47 -19.21 -9.30
N VAL A 160 12.39 -18.93 -8.38
CA VAL A 160 13.28 -17.78 -8.47
C VAL A 160 14.64 -18.23 -8.99
N THR A 161 15.05 -17.69 -10.14
CA THR A 161 16.43 -17.85 -10.61
C THR A 161 17.30 -16.86 -9.87
N VAL A 162 18.07 -17.35 -8.92
CA VAL A 162 18.85 -16.50 -8.03
C VAL A 162 20.14 -16.03 -8.69
N HIS A 163 20.47 -14.76 -8.54
CA HIS A 163 21.73 -14.17 -8.94
C HIS A 163 22.42 -13.58 -7.69
N GLY A 164 23.42 -14.28 -7.15
CA GLY A 164 24.18 -13.87 -5.97
C GLY A 164 23.96 -14.77 -4.75
N ASP A 165 24.29 -14.25 -3.57
CA ASP A 165 24.18 -15.00 -2.32
C ASP A 165 22.71 -15.20 -1.91
N ILE A 166 22.33 -16.46 -1.70
CA ILE A 166 21.06 -16.83 -1.08
C ILE A 166 21.28 -16.92 0.42
N GLY A 167 20.65 -16.03 1.16
CA GLY A 167 20.59 -16.10 2.61
C GLY A 167 19.15 -16.24 3.09
N ARG A 168 18.95 -16.77 4.28
CA ARG A 168 17.62 -16.80 4.92
C ARG A 168 17.00 -15.40 5.11
N ARG A 169 17.83 -14.36 5.01
CA ARG A 169 17.46 -12.96 5.29
C ARG A 169 17.55 -12.05 4.07
N HIS A 170 18.08 -12.55 2.96
CA HIS A 170 18.21 -11.81 1.72
C HIS A 170 18.01 -12.75 0.54
N LEU A 171 17.12 -12.36 -0.37
CA LEU A 171 16.83 -13.09 -1.59
C LEU A 171 16.81 -12.10 -2.76
N ARG A 172 17.72 -12.28 -3.70
CA ARG A 172 17.77 -11.50 -4.93
C ARG A 172 17.77 -12.40 -6.13
N GLY A 173 16.84 -12.20 -7.05
CA GLY A 173 16.77 -13.06 -8.22
C GLY A 173 15.68 -12.62 -9.20
N LYS A 174 15.56 -13.39 -10.27
CA LYS A 174 14.55 -13.18 -11.28
C LYS A 174 13.40 -14.18 -11.11
N ILE A 175 12.20 -13.69 -11.13
CA ILE A 175 11.00 -14.49 -11.27
C ILE A 175 10.72 -14.62 -12.77
N ASN A 176 10.66 -15.85 -13.25
CA ASN A 176 10.54 -16.18 -14.69
C ASN A 176 11.57 -15.45 -15.54
N LYS A 177 11.13 -14.55 -16.45
CA LYS A 177 12.04 -13.82 -17.35
C LYS A 177 12.69 -12.59 -16.71
N GLY A 178 12.33 -12.26 -15.47
CA GLY A 178 12.68 -10.98 -14.87
C GLY A 178 11.82 -9.84 -15.44
N GLY A 179 12.03 -8.63 -14.95
CA GLY A 179 11.25 -7.46 -15.36
C GLY A 179 11.40 -6.28 -14.42
N SER A 180 10.30 -5.59 -14.17
CA SER A 180 10.31 -4.45 -13.25
C SER A 180 10.64 -4.86 -11.81
N PRO A 181 11.30 -3.99 -11.04
CA PRO A 181 11.70 -4.30 -9.69
C PRO A 181 10.50 -4.57 -8.76
N LEU A 182 10.63 -5.61 -7.96
CA LEU A 182 9.73 -5.96 -6.85
C LEU A 182 10.55 -6.00 -5.58
N ARG A 183 10.33 -5.04 -4.68
CA ARG A 183 11.07 -4.90 -3.43
C ARG A 183 10.18 -5.20 -2.25
N LEU A 184 10.68 -6.08 -1.38
CA LEU A 184 10.03 -6.48 -0.14
C LEU A 184 11.00 -6.29 1.01
N GLU A 185 10.70 -5.45 1.97
CA GLU A 185 11.60 -5.13 3.08
C GLU A 185 10.88 -5.15 4.42
N THR A 186 11.43 -5.89 5.37
CA THR A 186 11.00 -5.84 6.76
C THR A 186 12.20 -5.83 7.70
N VAL A 187 12.05 -5.29 8.89
CA VAL A 187 13.10 -5.39 9.92
C VAL A 187 12.82 -6.56 10.85
N ASN A 188 11.63 -6.60 11.42
CA ASN A 188 11.22 -7.64 12.38
C ASN A 188 10.00 -8.39 11.85
N GLY A 189 10.25 -9.46 11.10
CA GLY A 189 9.21 -10.31 10.53
C GLY A 189 9.68 -11.14 9.36
N GLY A 190 8.84 -12.07 8.93
CA GLY A 190 9.10 -12.89 7.76
C GLY A 190 8.49 -12.29 6.49
N ILE A 191 9.02 -12.71 5.36
CA ILE A 191 8.47 -12.43 4.04
C ILE A 191 8.04 -13.76 3.43
N LYS A 192 6.79 -13.84 3.02
CA LYS A 192 6.24 -15.00 2.33
C LYS A 192 5.67 -14.61 0.98
N ILE A 193 6.15 -15.27 -0.09
CA ILE A 193 5.70 -15.06 -1.45
C ILE A 193 5.03 -16.34 -1.93
N THR A 194 3.78 -16.24 -2.36
CA THR A 194 2.98 -17.38 -2.81
C THR A 194 2.42 -17.15 -4.21
N THR A 195 2.10 -18.23 -4.89
CA THR A 195 1.31 -18.16 -6.13
C THR A 195 -0.16 -18.00 -5.79
N GLY A 196 -0.78 -16.92 -6.26
CA GLY A 196 -2.23 -16.76 -6.25
C GLY A 196 -2.91 -17.62 -7.32
N THR A 197 -4.11 -18.01 -7.08
CA THR A 197 -4.98 -18.73 -8.04
C THR A 197 -5.62 -17.74 -9.01
#